data_a769fee7c8f69ed8bced10269a889625
#
_entry.id   a769fee7c8f69ed8bced10269a889625
#
_cell.length_a   1.000
_cell.length_b   1.000
_cell.length_c   1.000
_cell.angle_alpha   90.00
_cell.angle_beta   90.00
_cell.angle_gamma   90.00
#
_symmetry.space_group_name_H-M   'P 1'
#
loop_
_entity.id
_entity.type
_entity.pdbx_description
1 polymer ?
#
loop_
_entity_poly.entity_id
_entity_poly.type
_entity_poly.pdbx_seq_one_letter_code
_entity_poly.pdbx_strand_id
1 'polypeptide(L)'
;RKIAVKCAYENCFISINKIIYIESYQRKRIIYTKEQVYETGASLNDLLSLLPVEQFEMPQKSYIVNFDHVTSITKTKVILDYSTEIKLARDRMTNFNMKFQKYIRG
;
A
#
# COMPACT_ATOMS: atom_id res chain seq x y z
N ARG A 1 -9.38 10.53 7.39
CA ARG A 1 -10.27 9.38 7.15
C ARG A 1 -9.64 8.09 7.63
N LYS A 2 -10.46 7.17 8.06
CA LYS A 2 -10.02 5.87 8.58
C LYS A 2 -10.72 4.74 7.86
N ILE A 3 -10.06 3.58 7.81
CA ILE A 3 -10.68 2.33 7.42
C ILE A 3 -10.83 1.45 8.64
N ALA A 4 -11.84 0.58 8.63
CA ALA A 4 -12.06 -0.41 9.68
C ALA A 4 -11.55 -1.76 9.20
N VAL A 5 -10.66 -2.37 9.95
CA VAL A 5 -10.03 -3.63 9.59
C VAL A 5 -10.10 -4.58 10.78
N LYS A 6 -10.47 -5.83 10.53
CA LYS A 6 -10.50 -6.82 11.59
C LYS A 6 -9.10 -7.38 11.81
N CYS A 7 -8.59 -7.19 13.01
CA CYS A 7 -7.25 -7.62 13.42
C CYS A 7 -7.40 -8.58 14.60
N ALA A 8 -7.15 -9.89 14.37
CA ALA A 8 -7.31 -10.90 15.39
C ALA A 8 -8.71 -10.84 16.02
N TYR A 9 -8.82 -10.41 17.28
CA TYR A 9 -10.07 -10.42 18.01
C TYR A 9 -10.71 -9.04 18.13
N GLU A 10 -10.21 -8.04 17.43
CA GLU A 10 -10.72 -6.68 17.55
C GLU A 10 -10.83 -6.00 16.20
N ASN A 11 -11.62 -4.93 16.15
CA ASN A 11 -11.67 -4.06 15.00
C ASN A 11 -10.67 -2.93 15.19
N CYS A 12 -9.78 -2.74 14.22
CA CYS A 12 -8.82 -1.65 14.24
C CYS A 12 -9.26 -0.58 13.27
N PHE A 13 -9.14 0.68 13.67
CA PHE A 13 -9.49 1.82 12.85
C PHE A 13 -8.20 2.54 12.49
N ILE A 14 -7.85 2.52 11.21
CA ILE A 14 -6.53 2.96 10.75
C ILE A 14 -6.68 4.18 9.87
N SER A 15 -5.94 5.25 10.20
CA SER A 15 -5.93 6.46 9.38
C SER A 15 -5.30 6.15 8.03
N ILE A 16 -6.04 6.45 6.96
CA ILE A 16 -5.60 6.14 5.59
C ILE A 16 -4.24 6.76 5.29
N ASN A 17 -4.05 8.03 5.67
CA ASN A 17 -2.80 8.72 5.35
C ASN A 17 -1.59 8.23 6.14
N LYS A 18 -1.81 7.46 7.20
CA LYS A 18 -0.72 6.86 7.97
C LYS A 18 -0.26 5.53 7.41
N ILE A 19 -1.04 4.91 6.53
CA ILE A 19 -0.66 3.64 5.92
C ILE A 19 0.45 3.90 4.91
N ILE A 20 1.59 3.25 5.10
CA ILE A 20 2.73 3.38 4.19
C ILE A 20 2.61 2.35 3.09
N TYR A 21 2.43 1.09 3.46
CA TYR A 21 2.22 0.01 2.50
C TYR A 21 1.60 -1.19 3.21
N ILE A 22 1.11 -2.13 2.39
CA ILE A 22 0.51 -3.38 2.88
C ILE A 22 1.20 -4.52 2.15
N GLU A 23 1.57 -5.54 2.90
CA GLU A 23 2.25 -6.72 2.37
C GLU A 23 1.40 -7.96 2.57
N SER A 24 1.27 -8.78 1.52
CA SER A 24 0.70 -10.11 1.65
C SER A 24 1.83 -11.05 2.05
N TYR A 25 1.76 -11.61 3.25
CA TYR A 25 2.78 -12.50 3.75
C TYR A 25 2.14 -13.77 4.30
N GLN A 26 2.44 -14.89 3.64
CA GLN A 26 1.83 -16.17 3.98
C GLN A 26 0.29 -16.06 3.91
N ARG A 27 -0.42 -16.34 5.00
CA ARG A 27 -1.89 -16.34 5.01
C ARG A 27 -2.49 -15.08 5.60
N LYS A 28 -1.71 -14.02 5.72
CA LYS A 28 -2.17 -12.78 6.31
C LYS A 28 -1.65 -11.59 5.53
N ARG A 29 -2.23 -10.43 5.79
CA ARG A 29 -1.77 -9.15 5.27
C ARG A 29 -1.27 -8.33 6.42
N ILE A 30 -0.15 -7.65 6.19
CA ILE A 30 0.50 -6.82 7.18
C ILE A 30 0.40 -5.38 6.71
N ILE A 31 -0.20 -4.54 7.55
CA ILE A 31 -0.41 -3.11 7.24
C ILE A 31 0.63 -2.33 8.04
N TYR A 32 1.53 -1.66 7.33
CA TYR A 32 2.62 -0.90 7.95
C TYR A 32 2.24 0.58 8.02
N THR A 33 2.27 1.12 9.24
CA THR A 33 2.11 2.55 9.45
C THR A 33 3.34 3.07 10.17
N LYS A 34 3.42 4.39 10.30
CA LYS A 34 4.56 5.02 10.96
C LYS A 34 4.67 4.57 12.41
N GLU A 35 3.54 4.45 13.10
CA GLU A 35 3.53 4.18 14.54
C GLU A 35 3.51 2.71 14.87
N GLN A 36 2.84 1.89 14.06
CA GLN A 36 2.67 0.48 14.39
C GLN A 36 2.31 -0.34 13.17
N VAL A 37 2.26 -1.65 13.38
CA VAL A 37 1.98 -2.63 12.34
C VAL A 37 0.71 -3.39 12.73
N TYR A 38 -0.16 -3.62 11.74
CA TYR A 38 -1.40 -4.37 11.96
C TYR A 38 -1.39 -5.64 11.12
N GLU A 39 -1.99 -6.71 11.63
CA GLU A 39 -2.16 -7.95 10.86
C GLU A 39 -3.64 -8.25 10.69
N THR A 40 -4.03 -8.67 9.48
CA THR A 40 -5.41 -9.01 9.19
C THR A 40 -5.47 -10.18 8.21
N GLY A 41 -6.58 -10.92 8.27
CA GLY A 41 -6.88 -11.98 7.31
C GLY A 41 -7.57 -11.50 6.05
N ALA A 42 -7.95 -10.22 5.99
CA ALA A 42 -8.58 -9.67 4.78
C ALA A 42 -7.63 -9.77 3.59
N SER A 43 -8.17 -10.03 2.40
CA SER A 43 -7.34 -10.12 1.20
C SER A 43 -6.83 -8.75 0.76
N LEU A 44 -5.76 -8.73 -0.06
CA LEU A 44 -5.28 -7.47 -0.61
C LEU A 44 -6.38 -6.77 -1.42
N ASN A 45 -7.14 -7.53 -2.20
CA ASN A 45 -8.23 -6.93 -2.99
C ASN A 45 -9.29 -6.31 -2.09
N ASP A 46 -9.65 -6.97 -1.01
CA ASP A 46 -10.60 -6.40 -0.06
C ASP A 46 -10.07 -5.12 0.57
N LEU A 47 -8.80 -5.12 0.98
CA LEU A 47 -8.18 -3.93 1.56
C LEU A 47 -8.10 -2.80 0.54
N LEU A 48 -7.70 -3.12 -0.70
CA LEU A 48 -7.60 -2.12 -1.75
C LEU A 48 -8.95 -1.45 -2.01
N SER A 49 -10.04 -2.22 -1.93
CA SER A 49 -11.38 -1.67 -2.15
C SER A 49 -11.82 -0.68 -1.08
N LEU A 50 -11.18 -0.70 0.09
CA LEU A 50 -11.47 0.24 1.18
C LEU A 50 -10.67 1.54 1.05
N LEU A 51 -9.68 1.57 0.17
CA LEU A 51 -8.72 2.67 0.07
C LEU A 51 -9.03 3.55 -1.14
N PRO A 52 -8.67 4.85 -1.09
CA PRO A 52 -8.85 5.72 -2.24
C PRO A 52 -8.11 5.21 -3.46
N VAL A 53 -8.84 4.99 -4.55
CA VAL A 53 -8.28 4.38 -5.76
C VAL A 53 -7.18 5.24 -6.39
N GLU A 54 -7.24 6.56 -6.24
CA GLU A 54 -6.25 7.47 -6.80
C GLU A 54 -4.97 7.55 -5.98
N GLN A 55 -4.99 7.06 -4.74
CA GLN A 55 -3.87 7.22 -3.81
C GLN A 55 -3.09 5.94 -3.57
N PHE A 56 -3.70 4.78 -3.83
CA PHE A 56 -3.09 3.48 -3.54
C PHE A 56 -3.03 2.63 -4.81
N GLU A 57 -1.95 1.90 -4.97
CA GLU A 57 -1.78 1.02 -6.11
C GLU A 57 -0.88 -0.17 -5.76
N MET A 58 -1.02 -1.25 -6.52
CA MET A 58 -0.21 -2.45 -6.35
C MET A 58 0.97 -2.41 -7.34
N PRO A 59 2.20 -2.25 -6.84
CA PRO A 59 3.38 -2.32 -7.72
C PRO A 59 3.67 -3.73 -8.18
N GLN A 60 3.13 -4.71 -7.46
CA GLN A 60 3.19 -6.12 -7.81
C GLN A 60 2.08 -6.83 -7.03
N LYS A 61 1.90 -8.13 -7.27
CA LYS A 61 0.76 -8.89 -6.75
C LYS A 61 0.70 -9.03 -5.23
N SER A 62 1.80 -8.80 -4.53
CA SER A 62 1.87 -9.04 -3.07
C SER A 62 1.91 -7.77 -2.23
N TYR A 63 1.79 -6.60 -2.84
CA TYR A 63 1.91 -5.33 -2.13
C TYR A 63 0.90 -4.30 -2.60
N ILE A 64 0.50 -3.44 -1.66
CA ILE A 64 -0.22 -2.20 -1.95
C ILE A 64 0.64 -1.08 -1.36
N VAL A 65 0.87 0.00 -2.11
CA VAL A 65 1.62 1.14 -1.61
C VAL A 65 0.76 2.40 -1.63
N ASN A 66 1.04 3.28 -0.69
CA ASN A 66 0.43 4.61 -0.61
C ASN A 66 1.32 5.59 -1.36
N PHE A 67 0.79 6.23 -2.39
CA PHE A 67 1.55 7.19 -3.19
C PHE A 67 2.12 8.34 -2.35
N ASP A 68 1.43 8.74 -1.27
CA ASP A 68 1.92 9.80 -0.38
C ASP A 68 3.26 9.47 0.26
N HIS A 69 3.60 8.20 0.37
CA HIS A 69 4.81 7.74 1.01
C HIS A 69 5.89 7.29 0.02
N VAL A 70 5.64 7.43 -1.28
CA VAL A 70 6.63 7.10 -2.30
C VAL A 70 7.63 8.24 -2.41
N THR A 71 8.91 7.92 -2.25
CA THR A 71 10.00 8.92 -2.35
C THR A 71 10.71 8.87 -3.69
N SER A 72 10.76 7.69 -4.33
CA SER A 72 11.31 7.57 -5.69
C SER A 72 10.85 6.27 -6.33
N ILE A 73 10.93 6.24 -7.66
CA ILE A 73 10.58 5.07 -8.45
C ILE A 73 11.72 4.85 -9.45
N THR A 74 12.26 3.63 -9.46
CA THR A 74 13.24 3.22 -10.46
C THR A 74 12.57 2.28 -11.45
N LYS A 75 13.33 1.76 -12.41
CA LYS A 75 12.78 0.79 -13.37
C LYS A 75 12.33 -0.51 -12.71
N THR A 76 12.87 -0.82 -11.53
CA THR A 76 12.64 -2.12 -10.90
C THR A 76 12.09 -2.03 -9.49
N LYS A 77 12.04 -0.84 -8.89
CA LYS A 77 11.68 -0.68 -7.49
C LYS A 77 10.86 0.57 -7.22
N VAL A 78 10.01 0.48 -6.21
CA VAL A 78 9.35 1.62 -5.60
C VAL A 78 10.01 1.82 -4.24
N ILE A 79 10.50 3.02 -3.98
CA ILE A 79 11.16 3.37 -2.72
C ILE A 79 10.19 4.19 -1.88
N LEU A 80 9.98 3.76 -0.66
CA LEU A 80 9.05 4.40 0.27
C LEU A 80 9.82 5.05 1.42
N ASP A 81 9.09 5.77 2.26
CA ASP A 81 9.62 6.34 3.49
C ASP A 81 10.41 5.29 4.27
N TYR A 82 11.46 5.74 4.96
CA TYR A 82 12.36 4.88 5.73
C TYR A 82 13.15 3.91 4.84
N SER A 83 13.30 4.26 3.56
CA SER A 83 14.11 3.51 2.60
C SER A 83 13.60 2.09 2.35
N THR A 84 12.32 1.84 2.58
CA THR A 84 11.71 0.56 2.24
C THR A 84 11.66 0.43 0.72
N GLU A 85 12.15 -0.69 0.19
CA GLU A 85 12.17 -0.95 -1.25
C GLU A 85 11.22 -2.08 -1.58
N ILE A 86 10.36 -1.85 -2.57
CA ILE A 86 9.40 -2.86 -3.02
C ILE A 86 9.59 -3.04 -4.51
N LYS A 87 9.68 -4.31 -4.94
CA LYS A 87 9.86 -4.61 -6.36
C LYS A 87 8.67 -4.10 -7.17
N LEU A 88 8.98 -3.43 -8.28
CA LEU A 88 7.99 -3.00 -9.26
C LEU A 88 7.97 -4.02 -10.39
N ALA A 89 6.86 -4.72 -10.55
CA ALA A 89 6.74 -5.73 -11.60
C ALA A 89 6.79 -5.05 -12.97
N ARG A 90 7.51 -5.68 -13.90
CA ARG A 90 7.72 -5.11 -15.24
C ARG A 90 6.41 -4.80 -15.94
N ASP A 91 5.45 -5.71 -15.87
CA ASP A 91 4.16 -5.55 -16.54
C ASP A 91 3.26 -4.51 -15.90
N ARG A 92 3.61 -4.01 -14.72
CA ARG A 92 2.84 -2.96 -14.04
C ARG A 92 3.49 -1.59 -14.10
N MET A 93 4.74 -1.52 -14.57
CA MET A 93 5.53 -0.31 -14.50
C MET A 93 4.86 0.89 -15.19
N THR A 94 4.36 0.70 -16.40
CA THR A 94 3.75 1.80 -17.16
C THR A 94 2.52 2.34 -16.45
N ASN A 95 1.61 1.44 -16.05
CA ASN A 95 0.38 1.84 -15.38
C ASN A 95 0.67 2.48 -14.02
N PHE A 96 1.59 1.88 -13.26
CA PHE A 96 1.95 2.39 -11.94
C PHE A 96 2.48 3.81 -12.04
N ASN A 97 3.41 4.05 -12.97
CA ASN A 97 4.00 5.38 -13.16
C ASN A 97 2.96 6.40 -13.62
N MET A 98 2.08 6.02 -14.52
CA MET A 98 1.01 6.91 -14.98
C MET A 98 0.11 7.34 -13.83
N LYS A 99 -0.31 6.40 -13.02
CA LYS A 99 -1.19 6.69 -11.87
C LYS A 99 -0.47 7.56 -10.84
N PHE A 100 0.80 7.28 -10.59
CA PHE A 100 1.58 8.08 -9.65
C PHE A 100 1.72 9.52 -10.16
N GLN A 101 2.05 9.70 -11.44
CA GLN A 101 2.18 11.04 -12.03
C GLN A 101 0.87 11.82 -11.91
N LYS A 102 -0.24 11.16 -12.19
CA LYS A 102 -1.56 11.77 -12.05
C LYS A 102 -1.82 12.19 -10.61
N TYR A 103 -1.45 11.35 -9.66
CA TYR A 103 -1.66 11.63 -8.25
C TYR A 103 -0.88 12.85 -7.77
N ILE A 104 0.41 12.94 -8.12
CA ILE A 104 1.24 14.06 -7.65
C ILE A 104 0.89 15.38 -8.33
N ARG A 105 0.24 15.34 -9.48
CA ARG A 105 -0.22 16.57 -10.14
C ARG A 105 -1.51 17.10 -9.52
N GLY A 106 -2.12 16.31 -8.70
CA GLY A 106 -3.40 16.66 -8.07
C GLY A 106 -4.54 16.31 -8.96
#